data_660e72802c7bd2a7e06f0f124f6e40f2
#
_entry.id   660e72802c7bd2a7e06f0f124f6e40f2
#
_cell.length_a   1.000
_cell.length_b   1.000
_cell.length_c   1.000
_cell.angle_alpha   90.00
_cell.angle_beta   90.00
_cell.angle_gamma   90.00
#
_symmetry.space_group_name_H-M   'P 1'
#
loop_
_entity.id
_entity.type
_entity.pdbx_description
1 polymer ?
#
loop_
_entity_poly.entity_id
_entity_poly.type
_entity_poly.pdbx_seq_one_letter_code
_entity_poly.pdbx_strand_id
1 'polypeptide(L)'
;EILFEFPQLQYQLQYDRLYIYLNGADHLAVNEKLKTVFGIHSFSNAYKFPKDLDVVKDAIAQMINEDTKTTFKINTKRSDKTFPKKSQDINREIAGHVFHHVTRPLKVDVHNPEMLVTVEIRHDAMYVMTNVIKGAGGYPVGIGGKALLMLSGGIDSPVAGYLTLKRGVDIECVHFAAPPYTNEFAREKVFDLVDQLRHYTHGQITVHVVNFTKLQLAVYDHCDESYAMTVMRRMM
;
A
#
# COMPACT_ATOMS: atom_id res chain seq x y z
N GLU A 1 -11.44 2.49 3.20
CA GLU A 1 -10.34 2.32 4.20
C GLU A 1 -9.69 3.66 4.51
N ILE A 2 -9.00 4.27 3.55
CA ILE A 2 -8.21 5.49 3.79
C ILE A 2 -9.06 6.67 4.31
N LEU A 3 -10.29 6.84 3.85
CA LEU A 3 -11.20 7.91 4.31
C LEU A 3 -11.65 7.75 5.76
N PHE A 4 -11.52 6.58 6.33
CA PHE A 4 -11.83 6.34 7.72
C PHE A 4 -10.78 6.95 8.66
N GLU A 5 -9.51 6.85 8.27
CA GLU A 5 -8.39 7.46 9.02
C GLU A 5 -8.18 8.94 8.66
N PHE A 6 -8.48 9.31 7.42
CA PHE A 6 -8.29 10.66 6.89
C PHE A 6 -9.60 11.19 6.27
N PRO A 7 -10.58 11.60 7.07
CA PRO A 7 -11.91 12.00 6.58
C PRO A 7 -11.90 13.26 5.72
N GLN A 8 -10.86 14.09 5.79
CA GLN A 8 -10.69 15.28 4.97
C GLN A 8 -10.30 14.99 3.51
N LEU A 9 -9.82 13.77 3.22
CA LEU A 9 -9.46 13.40 1.86
C LEU A 9 -10.70 13.39 0.96
N GLN A 10 -10.50 13.83 -0.26
CA GLN A 10 -11.48 13.66 -1.33
C GLN A 10 -10.86 12.84 -2.44
N TYR A 11 -11.67 12.08 -3.15
CA TYR A 11 -11.20 11.29 -4.27
C TYR A 11 -12.03 11.56 -5.53
N GLN A 12 -11.38 11.44 -6.65
CA GLN A 12 -12.01 11.54 -7.96
C GLN A 12 -11.46 10.44 -8.87
N LEU A 13 -12.36 9.63 -9.39
CA LEU A 13 -12.02 8.69 -10.45
C LEU A 13 -12.14 9.42 -11.79
N GLN A 14 -11.05 9.48 -12.53
CA GLN A 14 -11.03 10.11 -13.85
C GLN A 14 -10.26 9.22 -14.83
N TYR A 15 -10.94 8.71 -15.85
CA TYR A 15 -10.40 7.74 -16.80
C TYR A 15 -9.86 6.48 -16.07
N ASP A 16 -8.57 6.26 -16.15
CA ASP A 16 -7.83 5.13 -15.58
C ASP A 16 -7.12 5.44 -14.27
N ARG A 17 -7.38 6.61 -13.66
CA ARG A 17 -6.70 7.09 -12.48
C ARG A 17 -7.63 7.48 -11.37
N LEU A 18 -7.23 7.11 -10.15
CA LEU A 18 -7.81 7.62 -8.93
C LEU A 18 -6.95 8.78 -8.40
N TYR A 19 -7.54 9.96 -8.33
CA TYR A 19 -6.94 11.13 -7.69
C TYR A 19 -7.40 11.20 -6.25
N ILE A 20 -6.46 11.42 -5.33
CA ILE A 20 -6.73 11.67 -3.92
C ILE A 20 -6.25 13.07 -3.60
N TYR A 21 -7.19 13.95 -3.24
CA TYR A 21 -6.90 15.32 -2.83
C TYR A 21 -6.67 15.34 -1.33
N LEU A 22 -5.49 15.83 -0.92
CA LEU A 22 -5.04 15.77 0.47
C LEU A 22 -5.81 16.69 1.41
N ASN A 23 -6.28 17.84 0.91
CA ASN A 23 -7.06 18.82 1.67
C ASN A 23 -6.46 19.15 3.05
N GLY A 24 -5.14 19.31 3.10
CA GLY A 24 -4.40 19.59 4.33
C GLY A 24 -3.97 18.37 5.14
N ALA A 25 -4.27 17.14 4.68
CA ALA A 25 -3.72 15.94 5.31
C ALA A 25 -2.20 15.85 5.09
N ASP A 26 -1.49 15.31 6.09
CA ASP A 26 -0.08 15.01 5.94
C ASP A 26 0.14 13.94 4.87
N HIS A 27 0.85 14.33 3.81
CA HIS A 27 1.12 13.44 2.68
C HIS A 27 1.97 12.23 3.07
N LEU A 28 2.85 12.34 4.06
CA LEU A 28 3.67 11.21 4.52
C LEU A 28 2.80 10.16 5.21
N ALA A 29 1.93 10.58 6.11
CA ALA A 29 0.98 9.68 6.79
C ALA A 29 0.03 9.00 5.80
N VAL A 30 -0.50 9.77 4.84
CA VAL A 30 -1.35 9.22 3.76
C VAL A 30 -0.58 8.22 2.89
N ASN A 31 0.68 8.49 2.55
CA ASN A 31 1.53 7.58 1.79
C ASN A 31 1.76 6.26 2.55
N GLU A 32 2.06 6.31 3.84
CA GLU A 32 2.25 5.08 4.64
C GLU A 32 0.97 4.24 4.66
N LYS A 33 -0.18 4.87 4.84
CA LYS A 33 -1.46 4.15 4.76
C LYS A 33 -1.72 3.56 3.37
N LEU A 34 -1.47 4.29 2.29
CA LEU A 34 -1.66 3.79 0.92
C LEU A 34 -0.78 2.56 0.61
N LYS A 35 0.39 2.42 1.25
CA LYS A 35 1.25 1.25 1.11
C LYS A 35 0.62 -0.03 1.68
N THR A 36 -0.31 0.07 2.61
CA THR A 36 -0.97 -1.07 3.24
C THR A 36 -2.28 -1.48 2.57
N VAL A 37 -2.83 -0.63 1.69
CA VAL A 37 -4.11 -0.90 1.02
C VAL A 37 -3.93 -1.89 -0.13
N PHE A 38 -4.52 -3.07 0.01
CA PHE A 38 -4.53 -4.06 -1.06
C PHE A 38 -5.34 -3.59 -2.28
N GLY A 39 -4.88 -3.95 -3.47
CA GLY A 39 -5.40 -3.48 -4.75
C GLY A 39 -4.65 -2.28 -5.32
N ILE A 40 -3.90 -1.54 -4.51
CA ILE A 40 -3.06 -0.43 -4.99
C ILE A 40 -1.71 -0.99 -5.43
N HIS A 41 -1.44 -0.99 -6.73
CA HIS A 41 -0.15 -1.42 -7.28
C HIS A 41 0.95 -0.38 -7.03
N SER A 42 0.65 0.88 -7.34
CA SER A 42 1.56 2.02 -7.14
C SER A 42 0.80 3.32 -7.12
N PHE A 43 1.38 4.31 -6.51
CA PHE A 43 0.87 5.68 -6.48
C PHE A 43 2.03 6.69 -6.52
N SER A 44 1.70 7.94 -6.77
CA SER A 44 2.68 9.02 -6.83
C SER A 44 2.11 10.28 -6.19
N ASN A 45 2.95 11.04 -5.50
CA ASN A 45 2.61 12.40 -5.15
C ASN A 45 2.65 13.25 -6.43
N ALA A 46 1.56 13.94 -6.72
CA ALA A 46 1.40 14.72 -7.92
C ALA A 46 1.11 16.20 -7.59
N TYR A 47 1.83 17.09 -8.24
CA TYR A 47 1.59 18.52 -8.18
C TYR A 47 0.82 18.95 -9.42
N LYS A 48 -0.30 19.62 -9.22
CA LYS A 48 -1.17 20.11 -10.31
C LYS A 48 -0.81 21.55 -10.67
N PHE A 49 -0.55 21.79 -11.96
CA PHE A 49 -0.23 23.10 -12.51
C PHE A 49 -1.19 23.47 -13.65
N PRO A 50 -1.35 24.77 -13.95
CA PRO A 50 -2.04 25.20 -15.16
C PRO A 50 -1.32 24.66 -16.41
N LYS A 51 -1.99 24.67 -17.57
CA LYS A 51 -1.39 24.22 -18.84
C LYS A 51 -0.42 25.26 -19.41
N ASP A 52 0.53 25.66 -18.57
CA ASP A 52 1.63 26.58 -18.89
C ASP A 52 2.96 25.85 -18.67
N LEU A 53 3.72 25.69 -19.76
CA LEU A 53 4.97 24.96 -19.70
C LEU A 53 6.06 25.72 -18.96
N ASP A 54 6.03 27.05 -18.98
CA ASP A 54 7.01 27.88 -18.29
C ASP A 54 6.87 27.74 -16.77
N VAL A 55 5.65 27.78 -16.26
CA VAL A 55 5.35 27.53 -14.84
C VAL A 55 5.82 26.13 -14.41
N VAL A 56 5.60 25.14 -15.26
CA VAL A 56 6.02 23.75 -14.97
C VAL A 56 7.54 23.61 -14.99
N LYS A 57 8.26 24.27 -15.90
CA LYS A 57 9.71 24.26 -15.96
C LYS A 57 10.33 24.86 -14.69
N ASP A 58 9.82 26.00 -14.24
CA ASP A 58 10.29 26.67 -13.02
C ASP A 58 10.06 25.78 -11.78
N ALA A 59 8.86 25.21 -11.65
CA ALA A 59 8.54 24.32 -10.56
C ALA A 59 9.44 23.07 -10.54
N ILE A 60 9.70 22.45 -11.69
CA ILE A 60 10.60 21.29 -11.80
C ILE A 60 12.05 21.67 -11.44
N ALA A 61 12.53 22.82 -11.90
CA ALA A 61 13.88 23.31 -11.56
C ALA A 61 14.02 23.50 -10.04
N GLN A 62 13.01 24.09 -9.39
CA GLN A 62 12.97 24.24 -7.94
C GLN A 62 12.97 22.87 -7.23
N MET A 63 12.08 21.93 -7.61
CA MET A 63 12.01 20.59 -7.02
C MET A 63 13.34 19.83 -7.13
N ILE A 64 14.01 19.94 -8.29
CA ILE A 64 15.32 19.31 -8.49
C ILE A 64 16.41 20.01 -7.67
N ASN A 65 16.33 21.32 -7.51
CA ASN A 65 17.34 22.06 -6.72
C ASN A 65 17.24 21.74 -5.22
N GLU A 66 16.04 21.46 -4.71
CA GLU A 66 15.81 21.05 -3.32
C GLU A 66 16.18 19.59 -3.04
N ASP A 67 16.34 18.75 -4.07
CA ASP A 67 16.75 17.34 -3.95
C ASP A 67 18.30 17.22 -3.97
N THR A 68 18.81 16.16 -3.39
CA THR A 68 20.27 15.89 -3.32
C THR A 68 20.79 14.98 -4.44
N LYS A 69 19.90 14.39 -5.23
CA LYS A 69 20.25 13.45 -6.32
C LYS A 69 20.95 14.15 -7.46
N THR A 70 21.89 13.46 -8.07
CA THR A 70 22.79 14.00 -9.10
C THR A 70 22.38 13.65 -10.53
N THR A 71 21.56 12.61 -10.69
CA THR A 71 21.09 12.17 -12.00
C THR A 71 19.56 12.25 -12.09
N PHE A 72 19.06 12.70 -13.26
CA PHE A 72 17.64 12.83 -13.48
C PHE A 72 17.22 12.48 -14.92
N LYS A 73 15.93 12.20 -15.08
CA LYS A 73 15.26 12.03 -16.37
C LYS A 73 13.91 12.70 -16.36
N ILE A 74 13.61 13.44 -17.42
CA ILE A 74 12.26 13.97 -17.68
C ILE A 74 11.52 12.99 -18.59
N ASN A 75 10.29 12.64 -18.24
CA ASN A 75 9.43 11.77 -19.00
C ASN A 75 8.02 12.39 -19.16
N THR A 76 7.75 12.95 -20.32
CA THR A 76 6.45 13.58 -20.60
C THR A 76 5.50 12.59 -21.26
N LYS A 77 4.33 12.43 -20.65
CA LYS A 77 3.17 11.72 -21.18
C LYS A 77 2.09 12.72 -21.60
N ARG A 78 1.62 12.63 -22.83
CA ARG A 78 0.53 13.46 -23.33
C ARG A 78 -0.74 12.65 -23.49
N SER A 79 -1.68 12.81 -22.57
CA SER A 79 -3.06 12.34 -22.75
C SER A 79 -3.82 13.34 -23.65
N ASP A 80 -3.54 14.62 -23.50
CA ASP A 80 -4.03 15.65 -24.43
C ASP A 80 -3.12 15.72 -25.67
N LYS A 81 -3.61 15.18 -26.78
CA LYS A 81 -2.90 15.19 -28.06
C LYS A 81 -2.94 16.54 -28.77
N THR A 82 -3.82 17.45 -28.34
CA THR A 82 -3.95 18.79 -28.92
C THR A 82 -2.86 19.76 -28.45
N PHE A 83 -2.13 19.40 -27.40
CA PHE A 83 -1.02 20.23 -26.92
C PHE A 83 0.06 20.39 -28.02
N PRO A 84 0.49 21.62 -28.33
CA PRO A 84 1.22 21.93 -29.56
C PRO A 84 2.61 21.29 -29.67
N LYS A 85 3.27 20.95 -28.53
CA LYS A 85 4.61 20.38 -28.51
C LYS A 85 4.58 18.87 -28.34
N LYS A 86 5.55 18.16 -28.96
CA LYS A 86 5.73 16.71 -28.78
C LYS A 86 6.42 16.41 -27.43
N SER A 87 6.18 15.24 -26.86
CA SER A 87 6.75 14.85 -25.56
C SER A 87 8.27 14.92 -25.52
N GLN A 88 8.96 14.57 -26.61
CA GLN A 88 10.42 14.64 -26.67
C GLN A 88 10.95 16.06 -26.65
N ASP A 89 10.26 17.00 -27.31
CA ASP A 89 10.67 18.41 -27.32
C ASP A 89 10.46 19.03 -25.96
N ILE A 90 9.33 18.70 -25.28
CA ILE A 90 9.05 19.12 -23.91
C ILE A 90 10.13 18.58 -22.96
N ASN A 91 10.53 17.30 -23.07
CA ASN A 91 11.59 16.73 -22.25
C ASN A 91 12.91 17.50 -22.40
N ARG A 92 13.30 17.85 -23.66
CA ARG A 92 14.52 18.62 -23.92
C ARG A 92 14.43 20.04 -23.36
N GLU A 93 13.28 20.70 -23.53
CA GLU A 93 13.06 22.06 -23.06
C GLU A 93 13.09 22.13 -21.53
N ILE A 94 12.43 21.21 -20.84
CA ILE A 94 12.49 21.13 -19.38
C ILE A 94 13.92 20.84 -18.90
N ALA A 95 14.60 19.84 -19.49
CA ALA A 95 15.96 19.50 -19.11
C ALA A 95 16.93 20.66 -19.32
N GLY A 96 16.82 21.38 -20.46
CA GLY A 96 17.59 22.60 -20.73
C GLY A 96 17.33 23.68 -19.67
N HIS A 97 16.08 23.94 -19.34
CA HIS A 97 15.71 24.92 -18.31
C HIS A 97 16.31 24.52 -16.93
N VAL A 98 16.24 23.25 -16.56
CA VAL A 98 16.86 22.74 -15.31
C VAL A 98 18.36 23.00 -15.28
N PHE A 99 19.08 22.72 -16.35
CA PHE A 99 20.52 22.98 -16.40
C PHE A 99 20.89 24.46 -16.30
N HIS A 100 20.01 25.36 -16.73
CA HIS A 100 20.24 26.80 -16.61
C HIS A 100 19.94 27.38 -15.22
N HIS A 101 19.05 26.74 -14.46
CA HIS A 101 18.55 27.28 -13.17
C HIS A 101 19.04 26.51 -11.94
N VAL A 102 19.57 25.31 -12.10
CA VAL A 102 20.14 24.52 -11.00
C VAL A 102 21.65 24.66 -11.00
N THR A 103 22.21 25.16 -9.91
CA THR A 103 23.64 25.50 -9.79
C THR A 103 24.56 24.31 -9.44
N ARG A 104 23.98 23.24 -8.90
CA ARG A 104 24.73 22.02 -8.53
C ARG A 104 25.00 21.15 -9.76
N PRO A 105 26.03 20.30 -9.72
CA PRO A 105 26.29 19.35 -10.81
C PRO A 105 25.13 18.38 -11.00
N LEU A 106 24.60 18.34 -12.22
CA LEU A 106 23.52 17.44 -12.64
C LEU A 106 23.89 16.72 -13.92
N LYS A 107 23.37 15.51 -14.09
CA LYS A 107 23.52 14.72 -15.31
C LYS A 107 22.18 14.09 -15.69
N VAL A 108 21.88 14.08 -16.99
CA VAL A 108 20.74 13.29 -17.50
C VAL A 108 21.17 11.82 -17.63
N ASP A 109 20.41 10.93 -16.97
CA ASP A 109 20.55 9.49 -17.16
C ASP A 109 19.21 8.93 -17.63
N VAL A 110 19.20 8.42 -18.87
CA VAL A 110 17.98 7.89 -19.49
C VAL A 110 17.67 6.46 -19.12
N HIS A 111 18.63 5.73 -18.55
CA HIS A 111 18.49 4.32 -18.22
C HIS A 111 18.20 4.09 -16.74
N ASN A 112 19.04 4.66 -15.87
CA ASN A 112 18.96 4.47 -14.41
C ASN A 112 19.00 5.81 -13.66
N PRO A 113 18.04 6.74 -13.88
CA PRO A 113 18.03 8.01 -13.19
C PRO A 113 17.73 7.82 -11.71
N GLU A 114 18.43 8.54 -10.84
CA GLU A 114 18.10 8.61 -9.41
C GLU A 114 16.75 9.33 -9.19
N MET A 115 16.44 10.29 -10.09
CA MET A 115 15.18 11.03 -10.08
C MET A 115 14.47 10.92 -11.43
N LEU A 116 13.30 10.29 -11.44
CA LEU A 116 12.42 10.29 -12.61
C LEU A 116 11.32 11.33 -12.41
N VAL A 117 11.39 12.42 -13.14
CA VAL A 117 10.34 13.44 -13.18
C VAL A 117 9.37 13.10 -14.31
N THR A 118 8.15 12.76 -13.96
CA THR A 118 7.09 12.50 -14.94
C THR A 118 6.18 13.72 -15.05
N VAL A 119 5.98 14.19 -16.27
CA VAL A 119 5.04 15.28 -16.58
C VAL A 119 3.88 14.70 -17.38
N GLU A 120 2.68 14.73 -16.82
CA GLU A 120 1.46 14.36 -17.54
C GLU A 120 0.70 15.59 -18.00
N ILE A 121 0.51 15.71 -19.32
CA ILE A 121 -0.29 16.79 -19.93
C ILE A 121 -1.67 16.23 -20.22
N ARG A 122 -2.67 16.73 -19.47
CA ARG A 122 -4.08 16.37 -19.61
C ARG A 122 -4.90 17.54 -20.14
N HIS A 123 -6.18 17.33 -20.40
CA HIS A 123 -7.06 18.37 -20.92
C HIS A 123 -7.26 19.51 -19.92
N ASP A 124 -7.30 19.21 -18.63
CA ASP A 124 -7.57 20.16 -17.54
C ASP A 124 -6.31 20.84 -16.97
N ALA A 125 -5.17 20.14 -16.97
CA ALA A 125 -3.97 20.60 -16.26
C ALA A 125 -2.71 19.84 -16.69
N MET A 126 -1.56 20.27 -16.18
CA MET A 126 -0.31 19.52 -16.17
C MET A 126 -0.06 18.98 -14.76
N TYR A 127 0.37 17.72 -14.68
CA TYR A 127 0.70 17.06 -13.43
C TYR A 127 2.18 16.67 -13.43
N VAL A 128 2.88 17.04 -12.36
CA VAL A 128 4.30 16.73 -12.16
C VAL A 128 4.43 15.72 -11.01
N MET A 129 5.13 14.65 -11.25
CA MET A 129 5.40 13.58 -10.27
C MET A 129 6.90 13.29 -10.25
N THR A 130 7.51 13.22 -9.07
CA THR A 130 8.96 12.98 -8.89
C THR A 130 9.28 11.61 -8.35
N ASN A 131 8.26 10.83 -8.01
CA ASN A 131 8.41 9.50 -7.44
C ASN A 131 7.29 8.56 -7.90
N VAL A 132 7.58 7.26 -7.80
CA VAL A 132 6.58 6.20 -7.88
C VAL A 132 6.76 5.32 -6.66
N ILE A 133 5.75 5.30 -5.80
CA ILE A 133 5.74 4.52 -4.56
C ILE A 133 4.98 3.22 -4.83
N LYS A 134 5.59 2.09 -4.48
CA LYS A 134 4.92 0.79 -4.59
C LYS A 134 3.88 0.66 -3.48
N GLY A 135 2.67 0.24 -3.86
CA GLY A 135 1.63 -0.16 -2.93
C GLY A 135 1.72 -1.66 -2.58
N ALA A 136 0.79 -2.14 -1.75
CA ALA A 136 0.71 -3.54 -1.35
C ALA A 136 0.41 -4.49 -2.54
N GLY A 137 -0.16 -3.99 -3.62
CA GLY A 137 -0.65 -4.80 -4.74
C GLY A 137 -1.79 -5.73 -4.32
N GLY A 138 -1.94 -6.85 -5.02
CA GLY A 138 -3.02 -7.79 -4.74
C GLY A 138 -4.38 -7.31 -5.22
N TYR A 139 -5.44 -7.70 -4.51
CA TYR A 139 -6.82 -7.36 -4.82
C TYR A 139 -7.51 -6.69 -3.63
N PRO A 140 -8.47 -5.81 -3.84
CA PRO A 140 -9.23 -5.21 -2.75
C PRO A 140 -9.88 -6.28 -1.86
N VAL A 141 -9.76 -6.13 -0.54
CA VAL A 141 -10.30 -7.08 0.44
C VAL A 141 -11.82 -7.19 0.29
N GLY A 142 -12.34 -8.41 0.33
CA GLY A 142 -13.76 -8.73 0.23
C GLY A 142 -14.25 -9.13 -1.17
N ILE A 143 -13.49 -8.82 -2.24
CA ILE A 143 -13.91 -9.21 -3.60
C ILE A 143 -13.83 -10.72 -3.86
N GLY A 144 -12.96 -11.42 -3.13
CA GLY A 144 -12.76 -12.87 -3.21
C GLY A 144 -13.63 -13.67 -2.23
N GLY A 145 -14.60 -13.03 -1.56
CA GLY A 145 -15.44 -13.66 -0.54
C GLY A 145 -14.81 -13.63 0.84
N LYS A 146 -15.20 -14.57 1.72
CA LYS A 146 -14.75 -14.66 3.12
C LYS A 146 -14.11 -16.00 3.41
N ALA A 147 -13.16 -16.03 4.34
CA ALA A 147 -12.53 -17.23 4.86
C ALA A 147 -12.41 -17.19 6.38
N LEU A 148 -12.40 -18.37 7.00
CA LEU A 148 -12.10 -18.52 8.41
C LEU A 148 -10.64 -18.95 8.56
N LEU A 149 -9.83 -18.10 9.19
CA LEU A 149 -8.41 -18.34 9.44
C LEU A 149 -8.24 -19.03 10.80
N MET A 150 -7.66 -20.22 10.84
CA MET A 150 -7.22 -20.83 12.08
C MET A 150 -5.96 -20.12 12.58
N LEU A 151 -6.13 -19.21 13.55
CA LEU A 151 -5.04 -18.35 14.03
C LEU A 151 -4.42 -18.94 15.30
N SER A 152 -3.14 -19.26 15.20
CA SER A 152 -2.31 -19.69 16.32
C SER A 152 -1.29 -18.61 16.71
N GLY A 153 -0.62 -18.78 17.84
CA GLY A 153 0.49 -17.91 18.25
C GLY A 153 1.80 -18.12 17.45
N GLY A 154 1.79 -18.97 16.41
CA GLY A 154 2.93 -19.20 15.52
C GLY A 154 3.04 -18.16 14.41
N ILE A 155 4.15 -18.21 13.66
CA ILE A 155 4.44 -17.24 12.57
C ILE A 155 3.70 -17.56 11.26
N ASP A 156 3.31 -18.81 11.01
CA ASP A 156 2.76 -19.23 9.72
C ASP A 156 1.31 -18.76 9.52
N SER A 157 0.49 -18.84 10.58
CA SER A 157 -0.92 -18.47 10.47
C SER A 157 -1.16 -16.99 10.17
N PRO A 158 -0.47 -16.01 10.78
CA PRO A 158 -0.64 -14.60 10.39
C PRO A 158 -0.12 -14.33 8.97
N VAL A 159 0.94 -15.01 8.52
CA VAL A 159 1.42 -14.91 7.12
C VAL A 159 0.37 -15.45 6.15
N ALA A 160 -0.25 -16.59 6.46
CA ALA A 160 -1.36 -17.12 5.67
C ALA A 160 -2.54 -16.14 5.62
N GLY A 161 -2.87 -15.50 6.75
CA GLY A 161 -3.89 -14.45 6.83
C GLY A 161 -3.57 -13.26 5.92
N TYR A 162 -2.35 -12.74 6.00
CA TYR A 162 -1.88 -11.66 5.11
C TYR A 162 -1.99 -12.03 3.63
N LEU A 163 -1.55 -13.22 3.25
CA LEU A 163 -1.62 -13.70 1.87
C LEU A 163 -3.06 -13.89 1.40
N THR A 164 -3.96 -14.32 2.27
CA THR A 164 -5.38 -14.46 2.00
C THR A 164 -6.04 -13.10 1.76
N LEU A 165 -5.79 -12.13 2.65
CA LEU A 165 -6.23 -10.74 2.49
C LEU A 165 -5.71 -10.14 1.18
N LYS A 166 -4.43 -10.35 0.86
CA LYS A 166 -3.80 -9.87 -0.38
C LYS A 166 -4.43 -10.47 -1.65
N ARG A 167 -5.05 -11.63 -1.55
CA ARG A 167 -5.85 -12.26 -2.61
C ARG A 167 -7.27 -11.70 -2.72
N GLY A 168 -7.62 -10.73 -1.88
CA GLY A 168 -8.93 -10.09 -1.86
C GLY A 168 -9.97 -10.86 -1.06
N VAL A 169 -9.58 -11.86 -0.28
CA VAL A 169 -10.48 -12.63 0.59
C VAL A 169 -10.52 -11.96 1.96
N ASP A 170 -11.70 -11.61 2.43
CA ASP A 170 -11.92 -11.12 3.79
C ASP A 170 -11.75 -12.28 4.79
N ILE A 171 -11.28 -12.00 6.02
CA ILE A 171 -11.03 -13.04 7.01
C ILE A 171 -11.76 -12.77 8.33
N GLU A 172 -12.26 -13.85 8.90
CA GLU A 172 -12.53 -13.98 10.32
C GLU A 172 -11.54 -14.98 10.90
N CYS A 173 -11.20 -14.85 12.18
CA CYS A 173 -10.23 -15.73 12.82
C CYS A 173 -10.92 -16.68 13.79
N VAL A 174 -10.44 -17.93 13.90
CA VAL A 174 -10.79 -18.84 14.97
C VAL A 174 -9.52 -19.22 15.74
N HIS A 175 -9.60 -19.12 17.05
CA HIS A 175 -8.56 -19.54 17.98
C HIS A 175 -9.09 -20.58 18.96
N PHE A 176 -8.41 -21.73 19.08
CA PHE A 176 -8.73 -22.78 20.03
C PHE A 176 -7.93 -22.56 21.31
N ALA A 177 -8.62 -22.20 22.39
CA ALA A 177 -8.03 -22.01 23.70
C ALA A 177 -8.42 -23.14 24.65
N ALA A 178 -7.48 -23.63 25.44
CA ALA A 178 -7.73 -24.67 26.41
C ALA A 178 -7.32 -24.22 27.85
N PRO A 179 -8.04 -23.29 28.46
CA PRO A 179 -7.75 -22.89 29.83
C PRO A 179 -8.01 -24.06 30.81
N PRO A 180 -7.19 -24.22 31.89
CA PRO A 180 -6.04 -23.39 32.26
C PRO A 180 -4.74 -23.74 31.56
N TYR A 181 -4.72 -24.70 30.63
CA TYR A 181 -3.51 -25.17 29.96
C TYR A 181 -2.98 -24.19 28.91
N THR A 182 -3.84 -23.39 28.30
CA THR A 182 -3.43 -22.21 27.50
C THR A 182 -3.30 -21.02 28.44
N ASN A 183 -2.09 -20.50 28.60
CA ASN A 183 -1.84 -19.33 29.42
C ASN A 183 -2.38 -18.03 28.75
N GLU A 184 -2.56 -17.01 29.57
CA GLU A 184 -3.11 -15.74 29.12
C GLU A 184 -2.22 -15.02 28.07
N PHE A 185 -0.89 -15.13 28.22
CA PHE A 185 0.07 -14.59 27.27
C PHE A 185 -0.08 -15.19 25.85
N ALA A 186 -0.41 -16.50 25.75
CA ALA A 186 -0.65 -17.12 24.46
C ALA A 186 -1.90 -16.54 23.76
N ARG A 187 -2.92 -16.19 24.53
CA ARG A 187 -4.14 -15.53 24.03
C ARG A 187 -3.86 -14.09 23.63
N GLU A 188 -3.17 -13.32 24.46
CA GLU A 188 -2.75 -11.94 24.15
C GLU A 188 -1.95 -11.88 22.85
N LYS A 189 -0.97 -12.77 22.68
CA LYS A 189 -0.21 -12.87 21.44
C LYS A 189 -1.08 -13.08 20.19
N VAL A 190 -2.15 -13.85 20.31
CA VAL A 190 -3.09 -14.02 19.18
C VAL A 190 -3.79 -12.71 18.84
N PHE A 191 -4.22 -11.93 19.83
CA PHE A 191 -4.82 -10.62 19.61
C PHE A 191 -3.82 -9.63 19.02
N ASP A 192 -2.57 -9.63 19.47
CA ASP A 192 -1.50 -8.80 18.88
C ASP A 192 -1.30 -9.12 17.38
N LEU A 193 -1.36 -10.40 17.00
CA LEU A 193 -1.29 -10.82 15.61
C LEU A 193 -2.51 -10.38 14.79
N VAL A 194 -3.70 -10.40 15.38
CA VAL A 194 -4.92 -9.85 14.76
C VAL A 194 -4.78 -8.36 14.53
N ASP A 195 -4.24 -7.62 15.50
CA ASP A 195 -4.02 -6.18 15.37
C ASP A 195 -3.03 -5.86 14.24
N GLN A 196 -2.00 -6.68 14.04
CA GLN A 196 -1.13 -6.53 12.86
C GLN A 196 -1.88 -6.77 11.54
N LEU A 197 -2.74 -7.78 11.46
CA LEU A 197 -3.54 -8.05 10.26
C LEU A 197 -4.58 -6.95 9.97
N ARG A 198 -5.11 -6.29 11.01
CA ARG A 198 -6.07 -5.19 10.89
C ARG A 198 -5.55 -4.00 10.07
N HIS A 199 -4.24 -3.77 10.04
CA HIS A 199 -3.65 -2.71 9.22
C HIS A 199 -3.92 -2.88 7.71
N TYR A 200 -4.26 -4.09 7.28
CA TYR A 200 -4.50 -4.46 5.89
C TYR A 200 -5.98 -4.68 5.55
N THR A 201 -6.88 -4.35 6.47
CA THR A 201 -8.34 -4.52 6.31
C THR A 201 -9.08 -3.20 6.56
N HIS A 202 -10.41 -3.27 6.64
CA HIS A 202 -11.26 -2.13 7.05
C HIS A 202 -11.20 -1.81 8.56
N GLY A 203 -10.22 -2.36 9.28
CA GLY A 203 -9.96 -2.06 10.67
C GLY A 203 -10.65 -2.99 11.67
N GLN A 204 -11.45 -3.95 11.24
CA GLN A 204 -12.08 -4.94 12.12
C GLN A 204 -11.87 -6.35 11.60
N ILE A 205 -11.45 -7.26 12.49
CA ILE A 205 -11.39 -8.70 12.25
C ILE A 205 -12.11 -9.36 13.43
N THR A 206 -13.12 -10.16 13.12
CA THR A 206 -13.82 -10.96 14.15
C THR A 206 -12.95 -12.14 14.57
N VAL A 207 -12.80 -12.34 15.88
CA VAL A 207 -12.06 -13.47 16.44
C VAL A 207 -13.01 -14.36 17.24
N HIS A 208 -13.19 -15.59 16.78
CA HIS A 208 -13.96 -16.62 17.47
C HIS A 208 -13.01 -17.41 18.39
N VAL A 209 -13.18 -17.27 19.71
CA VAL A 209 -12.40 -18.03 20.70
C VAL A 209 -13.21 -19.24 21.12
N VAL A 210 -12.73 -20.42 20.72
CA VAL A 210 -13.36 -21.71 21.02
C VAL A 210 -12.70 -22.33 22.24
N ASN A 211 -13.48 -22.64 23.27
CA ASN A 211 -12.98 -23.38 24.42
C ASN A 211 -12.84 -24.87 24.07
N PHE A 212 -11.58 -25.32 23.95
CA PHE A 212 -11.20 -26.68 23.53
C PHE A 212 -10.86 -27.60 24.72
N THR A 213 -10.92 -27.11 25.96
CA THR A 213 -10.45 -27.82 27.16
C THR A 213 -11.06 -29.20 27.33
N LYS A 214 -12.41 -29.30 27.25
CA LYS A 214 -13.11 -30.59 27.44
C LYS A 214 -12.70 -31.62 26.40
N LEU A 215 -12.54 -31.19 25.17
CA LEU A 215 -12.19 -32.04 24.05
C LEU A 215 -10.73 -32.48 24.15
N GLN A 216 -9.83 -31.60 24.54
CA GLN A 216 -8.44 -31.89 24.81
C GLN A 216 -8.28 -32.94 25.89
N LEU A 217 -8.98 -32.80 27.03
CA LEU A 217 -8.96 -33.77 28.11
C LEU A 217 -9.50 -35.14 27.67
N ALA A 218 -10.62 -35.17 26.94
CA ALA A 218 -11.17 -36.42 26.42
C ALA A 218 -10.22 -37.14 25.48
N VAL A 219 -9.45 -36.40 24.67
CA VAL A 219 -8.43 -37.01 23.81
C VAL A 219 -7.29 -37.64 24.64
N TYR A 220 -6.81 -36.94 25.68
CA TYR A 220 -5.77 -37.48 26.55
C TYR A 220 -6.24 -38.71 27.35
N ASP A 221 -7.50 -38.74 27.76
CA ASP A 221 -8.07 -39.83 28.54
C ASP A 221 -8.35 -41.10 27.70
N HIS A 222 -8.59 -40.97 26.38
CA HIS A 222 -9.08 -42.05 25.53
C HIS A 222 -8.16 -42.43 24.37
N CYS A 223 -7.13 -41.64 24.08
CA CYS A 223 -6.20 -41.88 22.99
C CYS A 223 -4.83 -42.27 23.54
N ASP A 224 -4.15 -43.14 22.82
CA ASP A 224 -2.73 -43.41 23.04
C ASP A 224 -1.91 -42.11 22.88
N GLU A 225 -0.96 -41.86 23.75
CA GLU A 225 -0.18 -40.64 23.81
C GLU A 225 0.50 -40.33 22.46
N SER A 226 0.94 -41.37 21.74
CA SER A 226 1.57 -41.25 20.41
C SER A 226 0.65 -40.67 19.34
N TYR A 227 -0.68 -40.83 19.48
CA TYR A 227 -1.69 -40.32 18.54
C TYR A 227 -2.44 -39.08 19.02
N ALA A 228 -2.38 -38.74 20.31
CA ALA A 228 -3.17 -37.69 20.93
C ALA A 228 -3.03 -36.35 20.18
N MET A 229 -1.82 -35.92 19.85
CA MET A 229 -1.59 -34.67 19.10
C MET A 229 -2.19 -34.67 17.70
N THR A 230 -2.14 -35.83 17.02
CA THR A 230 -2.71 -35.98 15.67
C THR A 230 -4.22 -35.95 15.71
N VAL A 231 -4.84 -36.59 16.70
CA VAL A 231 -6.30 -36.59 16.91
C VAL A 231 -6.76 -35.20 17.25
N MET A 232 -6.11 -34.49 18.19
CA MET A 232 -6.46 -33.09 18.53
C MET A 232 -6.46 -32.16 17.32
N ARG A 233 -5.42 -32.22 16.49
CA ARG A 233 -5.34 -31.38 15.27
C ARG A 233 -6.44 -31.69 14.26
N ARG A 234 -6.93 -32.93 14.21
CA ARG A 234 -8.05 -33.30 13.32
C ARG A 234 -9.41 -32.89 13.88
N MET A 235 -9.51 -32.68 15.18
CA MET A 235 -10.74 -32.26 15.85
C MET A 235 -10.89 -30.73 15.91
N MET A 236 -9.82 -29.99 15.73
CA MET A 236 -9.81 -28.55 15.49
C MET A 236 -10.22 -28.23 14.05
#